data_a6739025da0180f1a27f2fce51dd25b1
#
_entry.id   a6739025da0180f1a27f2fce51dd25b1
#
_cell.length_a   1.000
_cell.length_b   1.000
_cell.length_c   1.000
_cell.angle_alpha   90.00
_cell.angle_beta   90.00
_cell.angle_gamma   90.00
#
_symmetry.space_group_name_H-M   'P 1'
#
loop_
_entity.id
_entity.type
_entity.pdbx_description
1 polymer ?
#
loop_
_entity_poly.entity_id
_entity_poly.type
_entity_poly.pdbx_seq_one_letter_code
_entity_poly.pdbx_strand_id
1 'polypeptide(L)'
;MAVLARCPDSQFPLLEAPPIPKPLIPPRVVESGQCEALRNLRASLEASIATKLTSGSELVRAVARQRREEILPTTIAPLDALLGGGLARGKMTEIAGRGTRFSIVIATLAASTSIGEAAALIDAGDSFDPQLAESAGVDLQRLLWVRPRTMKETVTAAEMIGATGFQLVIIDMGSRRPPGRRVPDATWVRLARVAESHGATILVSAPYALTGTTSEAMILAHAPRPRWLGRGNAPRVLAGIETRLKLEKHRRLRPGQSTTVFFQCEEAVGCQLSAVGSMVIPRADTRQPRATAKAS
;
A
#
# COMPACT_ATOMS: atom_id res chain seq x y z
N MET A 1 9.76 46.34 18.24
CA MET A 1 8.49 47.09 18.27
C MET A 1 7.53 46.36 17.33
N ALA A 2 6.62 45.58 17.89
CA ALA A 2 5.61 44.83 17.13
C ALA A 2 4.30 45.60 17.22
N VAL A 3 3.74 45.92 16.05
CA VAL A 3 2.43 46.60 15.94
C VAL A 3 1.40 45.49 15.69
N LEU A 4 0.56 45.26 16.70
CA LEU A 4 -0.64 44.44 16.59
C LEU A 4 -1.77 45.29 15.99
N ALA A 5 -2.22 44.92 14.79
CA ALA A 5 -3.44 45.47 14.21
C ALA A 5 -4.65 44.72 14.80
N ARG A 6 -5.55 45.48 15.48
CA ARG A 6 -6.86 45.00 15.93
C ARG A 6 -7.83 45.04 14.76
N CYS A 7 -8.57 43.96 14.55
CA CYS A 7 -9.78 43.96 13.73
C CYS A 7 -10.94 44.60 14.50
N PRO A 8 -11.77 45.42 13.86
CA PRO A 8 -12.96 45.99 14.50
C PRO A 8 -14.11 44.98 14.53
N ASP A 9 -14.83 45.00 15.64
CA ASP A 9 -16.06 44.26 15.89
C ASP A 9 -17.14 44.58 14.86
N SER A 10 -17.53 43.62 14.05
CA SER A 10 -18.74 43.69 13.24
C SER A 10 -19.91 43.08 14.01
N GLN A 11 -20.71 43.99 14.63
CA GLN A 11 -22.01 43.67 15.19
C GLN A 11 -22.99 43.35 14.06
N PHE A 12 -23.35 42.06 13.94
CA PHE A 12 -24.53 41.66 13.17
C PHE A 12 -25.76 41.73 14.07
N PRO A 13 -26.84 42.41 13.70
CA PRO A 13 -28.09 42.39 14.46
C PRO A 13 -28.72 41.01 14.36
N LEU A 14 -29.04 40.44 15.53
CA LEU A 14 -29.84 39.22 15.63
C LEU A 14 -31.25 39.50 15.06
N LEU A 15 -31.54 38.94 13.90
CA LEU A 15 -32.90 38.85 13.36
C LEU A 15 -33.72 37.96 14.26
N GLU A 16 -34.64 38.52 15.01
CA GLU A 16 -35.65 37.72 15.75
C GLU A 16 -36.48 36.91 14.79
N ALA A 17 -36.52 35.59 15.02
CA ALA A 17 -37.35 34.69 14.26
C ALA A 17 -38.85 34.98 14.53
N PRO A 18 -39.70 34.97 13.50
CA PRO A 18 -41.13 35.20 13.70
C PRO A 18 -41.77 34.13 14.58
N PRO A 19 -42.76 34.45 15.41
CA PRO A 19 -43.39 33.51 16.31
C PRO A 19 -44.10 32.37 15.53
N ILE A 20 -43.82 31.15 15.95
CA ILE A 20 -44.44 29.94 15.38
C ILE A 20 -45.93 29.97 15.61
N PRO A 21 -46.78 29.89 14.56
CA PRO A 21 -48.23 29.91 14.74
C PRO A 21 -48.68 28.65 15.50
N LYS A 22 -49.51 28.84 16.52
CA LYS A 22 -50.10 27.75 17.31
C LYS A 22 -50.94 26.84 16.40
N PRO A 23 -50.85 25.49 16.52
CA PRO A 23 -51.67 24.59 15.72
C PRO A 23 -53.16 24.72 16.08
N LEU A 24 -53.98 24.97 15.07
CA LEU A 24 -55.44 25.16 15.14
C LEU A 24 -56.23 23.88 15.29
N ILE A 25 -55.58 22.74 15.54
CA ILE A 25 -56.26 21.41 15.66
C ILE A 25 -56.26 21.00 17.13
N PRO A 26 -57.44 20.87 17.76
CA PRO A 26 -57.53 20.35 19.13
C PRO A 26 -57.00 18.90 19.17
N PRO A 27 -56.28 18.47 20.24
CA PRO A 27 -55.80 17.09 20.34
C PRO A 27 -56.98 16.12 20.31
N ARG A 28 -57.03 15.26 19.28
CA ARG A 28 -57.93 14.09 19.32
C ARG A 28 -57.51 13.24 20.47
N VAL A 29 -58.45 12.98 21.38
CA VAL A 29 -58.29 12.01 22.45
C VAL A 29 -58.15 10.64 21.81
N VAL A 30 -56.93 10.13 21.74
CA VAL A 30 -56.60 8.79 21.24
C VAL A 30 -56.98 7.80 22.37
N GLU A 31 -57.86 6.86 22.06
CA GLU A 31 -58.28 5.84 23.02
C GLU A 31 -57.09 5.07 23.58
N SER A 32 -57.13 4.72 24.87
CA SER A 32 -55.99 4.15 25.62
C SER A 32 -55.32 2.94 24.97
N GLY A 33 -56.05 2.10 24.22
CA GLY A 33 -55.54 0.94 23.50
C GLY A 33 -54.67 1.27 22.30
N GLN A 34 -54.91 2.41 21.64
CA GLN A 34 -54.08 2.85 20.49
C GLN A 34 -52.71 3.40 20.97
N CYS A 35 -52.69 4.00 22.19
CA CYS A 35 -51.43 4.45 22.79
C CYS A 35 -50.52 3.29 23.21
N GLU A 36 -51.08 2.16 23.59
CA GLU A 36 -50.32 0.98 24.00
C GLU A 36 -49.78 0.22 22.76
N ALA A 37 -50.58 0.07 21.73
CA ALA A 37 -50.16 -0.49 20.47
C ALA A 37 -49.05 0.32 19.79
N LEU A 38 -49.11 1.66 19.84
CA LEU A 38 -48.08 2.54 19.32
C LEU A 38 -46.78 2.48 20.16
N ARG A 39 -46.89 2.35 21.47
CA ARG A 39 -45.71 2.14 22.35
C ARG A 39 -45.03 0.80 22.09
N ASN A 40 -45.79 -0.28 21.93
CA ASN A 40 -45.26 -1.60 21.63
C ASN A 40 -44.62 -1.66 20.25
N LEU A 41 -45.22 -1.01 19.23
CA LEU A 41 -44.64 -0.87 17.90
C LEU A 41 -43.36 -0.08 17.93
N ARG A 42 -43.31 1.02 18.69
CA ARG A 42 -42.10 1.83 18.83
C ARG A 42 -40.97 1.06 19.54
N ALA A 43 -41.27 0.36 20.62
CA ALA A 43 -40.33 -0.50 21.33
C ALA A 43 -39.80 -1.64 20.43
N SER A 44 -40.68 -2.25 19.63
CA SER A 44 -40.28 -3.29 18.68
C SER A 44 -39.41 -2.74 17.54
N LEU A 45 -39.72 -1.54 17.04
CA LEU A 45 -38.91 -0.86 16.02
C LEU A 45 -37.55 -0.43 16.62
N GLU A 46 -37.52 0.13 17.82
CA GLU A 46 -36.29 0.52 18.50
C GLU A 46 -35.40 -0.71 18.79
N ALA A 47 -35.94 -1.84 19.21
CA ALA A 47 -35.22 -3.10 19.38
C ALA A 47 -34.69 -3.66 18.05
N SER A 48 -35.49 -3.61 17.00
CA SER A 48 -35.10 -4.05 15.64
C SER A 48 -34.03 -3.14 15.03
N ILE A 49 -34.11 -1.85 15.28
CA ILE A 49 -33.14 -0.87 14.81
C ILE A 49 -31.85 -0.96 15.64
N ALA A 50 -31.94 -1.12 16.96
CA ALA A 50 -30.78 -1.28 17.84
C ALA A 50 -29.94 -2.52 17.48
N THR A 51 -30.60 -3.63 17.07
CA THR A 51 -29.91 -4.84 16.58
C THR A 51 -29.23 -4.65 15.22
N LYS A 52 -29.65 -3.68 14.42
CA LYS A 52 -29.09 -3.36 13.09
C LYS A 52 -28.17 -2.15 13.08
N LEU A 53 -28.19 -1.33 14.12
CA LEU A 53 -27.31 -0.18 14.27
C LEU A 53 -26.01 -0.62 14.93
N THR A 54 -25.05 -0.96 14.11
CA THR A 54 -23.64 -1.05 14.55
C THR A 54 -23.18 0.36 14.92
N SER A 55 -22.61 0.53 16.11
CA SER A 55 -22.13 1.85 16.53
C SER A 55 -21.08 2.34 15.53
N GLY A 56 -21.00 3.64 15.27
CA GLY A 56 -20.01 4.20 14.35
C GLY A 56 -18.56 3.79 14.71
N SER A 57 -18.28 3.61 16.00
CA SER A 57 -16.98 3.12 16.47
C SER A 57 -16.73 1.64 16.14
N GLU A 58 -17.77 0.81 16.17
CA GLU A 58 -17.68 -0.61 15.77
C GLU A 58 -17.54 -0.74 14.25
N LEU A 59 -18.24 0.08 13.49
CA LEU A 59 -18.11 0.15 12.05
C LEU A 59 -16.69 0.57 11.64
N VAL A 60 -16.13 1.59 12.28
CA VAL A 60 -14.75 2.03 12.05
C VAL A 60 -13.75 0.92 12.41
N ARG A 61 -13.98 0.20 13.52
CA ARG A 61 -13.13 -0.93 13.91
C ARG A 61 -13.27 -2.10 12.95
N ALA A 62 -14.47 -2.44 12.50
CA ALA A 62 -14.72 -3.49 11.51
C ALA A 62 -14.06 -3.16 10.16
N VAL A 63 -14.20 -1.93 9.66
CA VAL A 63 -13.54 -1.45 8.44
C VAL A 63 -12.01 -1.46 8.59
N ALA A 64 -11.49 -1.05 9.74
CA ALA A 64 -10.05 -1.08 10.02
C ALA A 64 -9.52 -2.52 10.09
N ARG A 65 -10.29 -3.45 10.68
CA ARG A 65 -9.96 -4.88 10.72
C ARG A 65 -9.97 -5.49 9.32
N GLN A 66 -11.04 -5.26 8.56
CA GLN A 66 -11.17 -5.73 7.18
C GLN A 66 -10.03 -5.18 6.30
N ARG A 67 -9.65 -3.90 6.46
CA ARG A 67 -8.47 -3.33 5.76
C ARG A 67 -7.18 -4.04 6.13
N ARG A 68 -6.99 -4.44 7.39
CA ARG A 68 -5.80 -5.22 7.81
C ARG A 68 -5.79 -6.62 7.22
N GLU A 69 -6.97 -7.24 7.10
CA GLU A 69 -7.12 -8.55 6.45
C GLU A 69 -6.92 -8.46 4.92
N GLU A 70 -7.17 -7.29 4.32
CA GLU A 70 -7.00 -7.02 2.89
C GLU A 70 -5.57 -6.55 2.50
N ILE A 71 -4.68 -6.32 3.46
CA ILE A 71 -3.35 -5.73 3.22
C ILE A 71 -2.27 -6.59 3.89
N LEU A 72 -1.17 -6.81 3.17
CA LEU A 72 0.06 -7.39 3.69
C LEU A 72 1.11 -6.27 3.84
N PRO A 73 1.49 -5.86 5.06
CA PRO A 73 2.57 -4.90 5.27
C PRO A 73 3.91 -5.47 4.79
N THR A 74 4.76 -4.61 4.22
CA THR A 74 6.09 -5.01 3.75
C THR A 74 7.19 -4.80 4.80
N THR A 75 6.84 -4.23 5.98
CA THR A 75 7.77 -3.73 7.02
C THR A 75 8.64 -2.55 6.59
N ILE A 76 8.52 -2.09 5.35
CA ILE A 76 9.18 -0.91 4.83
C ILE A 76 8.20 0.26 4.92
N ALA A 77 8.22 0.98 6.05
CA ALA A 77 7.23 2.03 6.35
C ALA A 77 7.00 3.05 5.21
N PRO A 78 8.05 3.55 4.49
CA PRO A 78 7.83 4.46 3.36
C PRO A 78 7.14 3.80 2.16
N LEU A 79 7.41 2.52 1.91
CA LEU A 79 6.76 1.76 0.83
C LEU A 79 5.29 1.48 1.21
N ASP A 80 5.05 1.08 2.45
CA ASP A 80 3.71 0.84 2.95
C ASP A 80 2.85 2.11 2.91
N ALA A 81 3.41 3.26 3.30
CA ALA A 81 2.74 4.56 3.17
C ALA A 81 2.41 4.89 1.70
N LEU A 82 3.32 4.61 0.76
CA LEU A 82 3.13 4.83 -0.66
C LEU A 82 2.02 3.94 -1.26
N LEU A 83 1.83 2.74 -0.70
CA LEU A 83 0.81 1.76 -1.11
C LEU A 83 -0.49 1.86 -0.31
N GLY A 84 -0.59 2.78 0.67
CA GLY A 84 -1.77 2.92 1.52
C GLY A 84 -1.89 1.87 2.62
N GLY A 85 -0.75 1.31 3.04
CA GLY A 85 -0.63 0.38 4.15
C GLY A 85 0.17 -0.90 3.85
N GLY A 86 0.45 -1.20 2.58
CA GLY A 86 1.18 -2.38 2.14
C GLY A 86 0.63 -2.98 0.85
N LEU A 87 0.97 -4.22 0.56
CA LEU A 87 0.51 -4.95 -0.61
C LEU A 87 -0.96 -5.37 -0.45
N ALA A 88 -1.79 -5.12 -1.45
CA ALA A 88 -3.18 -5.56 -1.44
C ALA A 88 -3.28 -7.08 -1.59
N ARG A 89 -3.95 -7.76 -0.65
CA ARG A 89 -4.18 -9.20 -0.70
C ARG A 89 -5.09 -9.58 -1.88
N GLY A 90 -4.82 -10.73 -2.46
CA GLY A 90 -5.55 -11.17 -3.65
C GLY A 90 -5.30 -10.31 -4.88
N LYS A 91 -4.23 -9.52 -4.90
CA LYS A 91 -3.87 -8.64 -6.01
C LYS A 91 -2.41 -8.79 -6.41
N MET A 92 -2.13 -8.35 -7.62
CA MET A 92 -0.78 -8.34 -8.16
C MET A 92 -0.20 -6.92 -8.09
N THR A 93 0.98 -6.79 -7.48
CA THR A 93 1.77 -5.55 -7.42
C THR A 93 3.07 -5.74 -8.17
N GLU A 94 3.52 -4.73 -8.88
CA GLU A 94 4.79 -4.75 -9.60
C GLU A 94 5.76 -3.72 -9.03
N ILE A 95 7.01 -4.14 -8.84
CA ILE A 95 8.15 -3.26 -8.55
C ILE A 95 9.12 -3.37 -9.72
N ALA A 96 9.19 -2.30 -10.51
CA ALA A 96 10.05 -2.24 -11.69
C ALA A 96 11.26 -1.33 -11.45
N GLY A 97 12.31 -1.50 -12.24
CA GLY A 97 13.46 -0.60 -12.26
C GLY A 97 14.73 -1.19 -11.69
N ARG A 98 15.61 -0.31 -11.21
CA ARG A 98 16.94 -0.68 -10.69
C ARG A 98 17.09 -0.25 -9.24
N GLY A 99 18.07 -0.85 -8.56
CA GLY A 99 18.41 -0.53 -7.17
C GLY A 99 18.02 -1.65 -6.22
N THR A 100 17.43 -1.30 -5.09
CA THR A 100 17.20 -2.18 -3.93
C THR A 100 15.93 -3.04 -4.05
N ARG A 101 15.49 -3.41 -5.28
CA ARG A 101 14.28 -4.23 -5.47
C ARG A 101 14.36 -5.56 -4.72
N PHE A 102 15.51 -6.22 -4.79
CA PHE A 102 15.69 -7.51 -4.11
C PHE A 102 15.65 -7.36 -2.59
N SER A 103 16.15 -6.24 -2.04
CA SER A 103 16.00 -5.94 -0.60
C SER A 103 14.52 -5.77 -0.21
N ILE A 104 13.69 -5.21 -1.10
CA ILE A 104 12.24 -5.13 -0.89
C ILE A 104 11.62 -6.53 -0.93
N VAL A 105 12.07 -7.41 -1.85
CA VAL A 105 11.62 -8.81 -1.91
C VAL A 105 11.92 -9.52 -0.58
N ILE A 106 13.15 -9.43 -0.08
CA ILE A 106 13.56 -10.07 1.18
C ILE A 106 12.76 -9.52 2.36
N ALA A 107 12.60 -8.19 2.47
CA ALA A 107 11.83 -7.57 3.54
C ALA A 107 10.34 -8.03 3.51
N THR A 108 9.76 -8.16 2.32
CA THR A 108 8.38 -8.64 2.17
C THR A 108 8.24 -10.11 2.54
N LEU A 109 9.23 -10.95 2.19
CA LEU A 109 9.28 -12.36 2.62
C LEU A 109 9.37 -12.45 4.15
N ALA A 110 10.29 -11.67 4.76
CA ALA A 110 10.43 -11.63 6.20
C ALA A 110 9.12 -11.18 6.89
N ALA A 111 8.46 -10.16 6.37
CA ALA A 111 7.18 -9.68 6.89
C ALA A 111 6.09 -10.76 6.87
N SER A 112 5.94 -11.48 5.76
CA SER A 112 4.92 -12.52 5.61
C SER A 112 5.23 -13.76 6.47
N THR A 113 6.47 -14.24 6.41
CA THR A 113 6.85 -15.44 7.14
C THR A 113 6.88 -15.26 8.66
N SER A 114 7.23 -14.05 9.15
CA SER A 114 7.25 -13.73 10.59
C SER A 114 5.86 -13.75 11.23
N ILE A 115 4.81 -13.47 10.48
CA ILE A 115 3.41 -13.59 10.97
C ILE A 115 2.83 -14.99 10.80
N GLY A 116 3.66 -15.97 10.38
CA GLY A 116 3.29 -17.36 10.25
C GLY A 116 2.68 -17.75 8.90
N GLU A 117 2.68 -16.88 7.91
CA GLU A 117 2.16 -17.15 6.57
C GLU A 117 3.17 -17.94 5.72
N ALA A 118 2.66 -18.80 4.84
CA ALA A 118 3.47 -19.46 3.84
C ALA A 118 3.73 -18.52 2.66
N ALA A 119 4.99 -18.39 2.29
CA ALA A 119 5.43 -17.59 1.17
C ALA A 119 6.14 -18.45 0.12
N ALA A 120 6.06 -18.05 -1.14
CA ALA A 120 6.82 -18.66 -2.23
C ALA A 120 7.64 -17.60 -2.95
N LEU A 121 8.90 -17.93 -3.22
CA LEU A 121 9.80 -17.15 -4.06
C LEU A 121 10.11 -17.93 -5.33
N ILE A 122 9.72 -17.37 -6.47
CA ILE A 122 10.07 -17.86 -7.80
C ILE A 122 11.23 -17.01 -8.30
N ASP A 123 12.43 -17.53 -8.09
CA ASP A 123 13.70 -16.83 -8.34
C ASP A 123 14.21 -17.14 -9.75
N ALA A 124 13.67 -16.43 -10.74
CA ALA A 124 14.14 -16.55 -12.13
C ALA A 124 15.48 -15.84 -12.36
N GLY A 125 15.89 -14.99 -11.42
CA GLY A 125 17.16 -14.28 -11.45
C GLY A 125 18.31 -15.04 -10.82
N ASP A 126 18.01 -16.14 -10.11
CA ASP A 126 18.99 -16.92 -9.34
C ASP A 126 19.82 -16.06 -8.39
N SER A 127 19.12 -15.18 -7.67
CA SER A 127 19.73 -14.12 -6.84
C SER A 127 19.55 -14.38 -5.34
N PHE A 128 18.77 -15.37 -4.95
CA PHE A 128 18.42 -15.64 -3.56
C PHE A 128 19.54 -16.37 -2.82
N ASP A 129 19.92 -15.79 -1.71
CA ASP A 129 20.84 -16.39 -0.74
C ASP A 129 20.06 -16.71 0.54
N PRO A 130 19.88 -18.01 0.88
CA PRO A 130 19.13 -18.41 2.07
C PRO A 130 19.74 -17.90 3.38
N GLN A 131 21.07 -17.86 3.50
CA GLN A 131 21.74 -17.43 4.74
C GLN A 131 21.50 -15.93 4.98
N LEU A 132 21.63 -15.12 3.93
CA LEU A 132 21.33 -13.69 4.01
C LEU A 132 19.85 -13.45 4.26
N ALA A 133 18.96 -14.24 3.68
CA ALA A 133 17.52 -14.14 3.89
C ALA A 133 17.13 -14.47 5.34
N GLU A 134 17.69 -15.53 5.91
CA GLU A 134 17.48 -15.93 7.31
C GLU A 134 17.98 -14.85 8.27
N SER A 135 19.19 -14.30 8.02
CA SER A 135 19.71 -13.18 8.81
C SER A 135 18.86 -11.91 8.72
N ALA A 136 18.16 -11.73 7.60
CA ALA A 136 17.20 -10.63 7.40
C ALA A 136 15.80 -10.92 7.99
N GLY A 137 15.61 -12.05 8.68
CA GLY A 137 14.38 -12.41 9.38
C GLY A 137 13.39 -13.23 8.57
N VAL A 138 13.78 -13.80 7.43
CA VAL A 138 12.93 -14.74 6.68
C VAL A 138 12.89 -16.09 7.38
N ASP A 139 11.71 -16.59 7.72
CA ASP A 139 11.53 -17.96 8.20
C ASP A 139 11.59 -18.94 7.00
N LEU A 140 12.73 -19.59 6.82
CA LEU A 140 12.96 -20.53 5.71
C LEU A 140 12.08 -21.77 5.79
N GLN A 141 11.55 -22.13 6.96
CA GLN A 141 10.61 -23.24 7.15
C GLN A 141 9.25 -22.98 6.49
N ARG A 142 8.95 -21.68 6.23
CA ARG A 142 7.70 -21.22 5.62
C ARG A 142 7.89 -20.72 4.19
N LEU A 143 9.10 -20.88 3.65
CA LEU A 143 9.45 -20.40 2.33
C LEU A 143 9.59 -21.56 1.35
N LEU A 144 8.79 -21.53 0.28
CA LEU A 144 9.01 -22.35 -0.90
C LEU A 144 9.90 -21.59 -1.89
N TRP A 145 11.12 -22.06 -2.10
CA TRP A 145 12.04 -21.49 -3.09
C TRP A 145 12.02 -22.30 -4.39
N VAL A 146 11.66 -21.68 -5.50
CA VAL A 146 11.57 -22.27 -6.84
C VAL A 146 12.55 -21.57 -7.77
N ARG A 147 13.37 -22.32 -8.47
CA ARG A 147 14.39 -21.84 -9.41
C ARG A 147 14.03 -22.26 -10.84
N PRO A 148 13.18 -21.52 -11.55
CA PRO A 148 12.81 -21.84 -12.92
C PRO A 148 13.95 -21.50 -13.87
N ARG A 149 14.06 -22.28 -14.95
CA ARG A 149 15.07 -22.05 -15.99
C ARG A 149 14.56 -21.19 -17.15
N THR A 150 13.25 -21.17 -17.31
CA THR A 150 12.59 -20.50 -18.44
C THR A 150 11.44 -19.62 -17.94
N MET A 151 11.09 -18.61 -18.72
CA MET A 151 9.94 -17.75 -18.42
C MET A 151 8.62 -18.54 -18.40
N LYS A 152 8.51 -19.58 -19.22
CA LYS A 152 7.33 -20.47 -19.20
C LYS A 152 7.20 -21.19 -17.87
N GLU A 153 8.30 -21.76 -17.36
CA GLU A 153 8.33 -22.39 -16.04
C GLU A 153 8.03 -21.41 -14.92
N THR A 154 8.57 -20.17 -14.98
CA THR A 154 8.29 -19.09 -14.03
C THR A 154 6.79 -18.83 -13.91
N VAL A 155 6.12 -18.66 -15.03
CA VAL A 155 4.68 -18.38 -15.06
C VAL A 155 3.89 -19.60 -14.60
N THR A 156 4.22 -20.80 -15.09
CA THR A 156 3.53 -22.03 -14.70
C THR A 156 3.65 -22.28 -13.20
N ALA A 157 4.85 -22.10 -12.62
CA ALA A 157 5.06 -22.21 -11.18
C ALA A 157 4.22 -21.18 -10.41
N ALA A 158 4.16 -19.94 -10.87
CA ALA A 158 3.38 -18.87 -10.23
C ALA A 158 1.86 -19.18 -10.27
N GLU A 159 1.34 -19.68 -11.39
CA GLU A 159 -0.05 -20.09 -11.52
C GLU A 159 -0.38 -21.26 -10.58
N MET A 160 0.47 -22.29 -10.54
CA MET A 160 0.27 -23.46 -9.68
C MET A 160 0.32 -23.09 -8.21
N ILE A 161 1.35 -22.39 -7.77
CA ILE A 161 1.56 -22.03 -6.37
C ILE A 161 0.49 -21.07 -5.90
N GLY A 162 0.14 -20.06 -6.72
CA GLY A 162 -0.93 -19.10 -6.40
C GLY A 162 -2.30 -19.75 -6.21
N ALA A 163 -2.52 -20.94 -6.79
CA ALA A 163 -3.76 -21.70 -6.64
C ALA A 163 -3.75 -22.66 -5.42
N THR A 164 -2.62 -22.83 -4.73
CA THR A 164 -2.47 -23.81 -3.64
C THR A 164 -2.54 -23.25 -2.23
N GLY A 165 -2.97 -21.98 -2.08
CA GLY A 165 -3.21 -21.37 -0.76
C GLY A 165 -1.99 -20.66 -0.14
N PHE A 166 -0.93 -20.43 -0.90
CA PHE A 166 0.14 -19.52 -0.47
C PHE A 166 -0.38 -18.10 -0.39
N GLN A 167 -0.15 -17.42 0.76
CA GLN A 167 -0.60 -16.06 0.97
C GLN A 167 0.23 -15.03 0.21
N LEU A 168 1.53 -15.33 0.01
CA LEU A 168 2.46 -14.50 -0.74
C LEU A 168 3.19 -15.32 -1.79
N VAL A 169 3.17 -14.86 -3.03
CA VAL A 169 3.95 -15.41 -4.15
C VAL A 169 4.78 -14.28 -4.76
N ILE A 170 6.08 -14.37 -4.66
CA ILE A 170 7.00 -13.40 -5.25
C ILE A 170 7.64 -13.99 -6.51
N ILE A 171 7.64 -13.21 -7.59
CA ILE A 171 8.32 -13.54 -8.83
C ILE A 171 9.46 -12.54 -8.99
N ASP A 172 10.70 -12.98 -8.74
CA ASP A 172 11.88 -12.15 -9.01
C ASP A 172 12.52 -12.50 -10.34
N MET A 173 12.57 -11.50 -11.21
CA MET A 173 13.14 -11.61 -12.56
C MET A 173 14.65 -11.31 -12.60
N GLY A 174 15.26 -11.08 -11.44
CA GLY A 174 16.66 -10.71 -11.33
C GLY A 174 16.99 -9.35 -11.92
N SER A 175 18.29 -9.13 -12.16
CA SER A 175 18.82 -7.85 -12.62
C SER A 175 18.92 -7.74 -14.14
N ARG A 176 18.89 -8.84 -14.86
CA ARG A 176 19.05 -8.89 -16.30
C ARG A 176 17.71 -9.11 -16.99
N ARG A 177 17.61 -8.57 -18.20
CA ARG A 177 16.46 -8.89 -19.05
C ARG A 177 16.53 -10.36 -19.45
N PRO A 178 15.51 -11.17 -19.13
CA PRO A 178 15.53 -12.56 -19.56
C PRO A 178 15.61 -12.64 -21.10
N PRO A 179 16.42 -13.54 -21.64
CA PRO A 179 16.47 -13.79 -23.06
C PRO A 179 15.14 -14.36 -23.54
N GLY A 180 14.64 -13.91 -24.69
CA GLY A 180 13.46 -14.48 -25.31
C GLY A 180 12.35 -13.50 -25.62
N ARG A 181 11.20 -14.02 -26.06
CA ARG A 181 10.01 -13.23 -26.40
C ARG A 181 9.39 -12.61 -25.14
N ARG A 182 8.85 -11.41 -25.32
CA ARG A 182 8.02 -10.76 -24.29
C ARG A 182 6.89 -11.70 -23.86
N VAL A 183 6.67 -11.80 -22.54
CA VAL A 183 5.53 -12.54 -22.00
C VAL A 183 4.24 -11.92 -22.51
N PRO A 184 3.32 -12.69 -23.08
CA PRO A 184 2.04 -12.17 -23.53
C PRO A 184 1.26 -11.53 -22.38
N ASP A 185 0.58 -10.43 -22.65
CA ASP A 185 -0.21 -9.70 -21.63
C ASP A 185 -1.31 -10.60 -21.01
N ALA A 186 -1.86 -11.52 -21.82
CA ALA A 186 -2.83 -12.53 -21.35
C ALA A 186 -2.31 -13.38 -20.18
N THR A 187 -1.01 -13.61 -20.10
CA THR A 187 -0.39 -14.36 -18.99
C THR A 187 -0.51 -13.62 -17.67
N TRP A 188 -0.22 -12.32 -17.68
CA TRP A 188 -0.36 -11.49 -16.48
C TRP A 188 -1.82 -11.37 -16.05
N VAL A 189 -2.77 -11.34 -17.00
CA VAL A 189 -4.21 -11.35 -16.72
C VAL A 189 -4.62 -12.66 -16.03
N ARG A 190 -4.08 -13.81 -16.47
CA ARG A 190 -4.36 -15.09 -15.79
C ARG A 190 -3.81 -15.11 -14.37
N LEU A 191 -2.56 -14.67 -14.17
CA LEU A 191 -1.97 -14.57 -12.83
C LEU A 191 -2.77 -13.65 -11.90
N ALA A 192 -3.23 -12.49 -12.40
CA ALA A 192 -4.07 -11.61 -11.62
C ALA A 192 -5.40 -12.26 -11.22
N ARG A 193 -6.01 -13.06 -12.10
CA ARG A 193 -7.21 -13.82 -11.78
C ARG A 193 -6.95 -14.91 -10.74
N VAL A 194 -5.81 -15.61 -10.83
CA VAL A 194 -5.40 -16.59 -9.82
C VAL A 194 -5.26 -15.89 -8.45
N ALA A 195 -4.57 -14.74 -8.41
CA ALA A 195 -4.46 -13.94 -7.19
C ALA A 195 -5.84 -13.60 -6.60
N GLU A 196 -6.76 -13.10 -7.40
CA GLU A 196 -8.11 -12.73 -6.97
C GLU A 196 -8.95 -13.93 -6.52
N SER A 197 -8.89 -15.04 -7.24
CA SER A 197 -9.71 -16.22 -6.95
C SER A 197 -9.26 -16.97 -5.70
N HIS A 198 -7.97 -16.98 -5.41
CA HIS A 198 -7.38 -17.75 -4.30
C HIS A 198 -6.87 -16.88 -3.14
N GLY A 199 -7.01 -15.54 -3.24
CA GLY A 199 -6.57 -14.62 -2.21
C GLY A 199 -5.05 -14.46 -2.09
N ALA A 200 -4.27 -15.00 -3.03
CA ALA A 200 -2.82 -14.92 -3.03
C ALA A 200 -2.34 -13.50 -3.37
N THR A 201 -1.41 -12.97 -2.58
CA THR A 201 -0.73 -11.71 -2.91
C THR A 201 0.41 -12.00 -3.85
N ILE A 202 0.41 -11.42 -5.05
CA ILE A 202 1.50 -11.62 -6.03
C ILE A 202 2.35 -10.35 -6.11
N LEU A 203 3.65 -10.47 -5.86
CA LEU A 203 4.63 -9.40 -6.06
C LEU A 203 5.55 -9.76 -7.21
N VAL A 204 5.57 -8.94 -8.25
CA VAL A 204 6.48 -9.07 -9.40
C VAL A 204 7.62 -8.08 -9.27
N SER A 205 8.85 -8.56 -9.17
CA SER A 205 10.08 -7.76 -9.12
C SER A 205 10.85 -7.90 -10.44
N ALA A 206 10.98 -6.81 -11.19
CA ALA A 206 11.61 -6.85 -12.51
C ALA A 206 12.47 -5.61 -12.80
N PRO A 207 13.51 -5.71 -13.65
CA PRO A 207 14.35 -4.55 -14.00
C PRO A 207 13.62 -3.53 -14.90
N TYR A 208 12.44 -3.85 -15.40
CA TYR A 208 11.58 -2.99 -16.23
C TYR A 208 10.12 -3.43 -16.10
N ALA A 209 9.18 -2.56 -16.46
CA ALA A 209 7.76 -2.84 -16.40
C ALA A 209 7.36 -4.04 -17.27
N LEU A 210 6.63 -4.99 -16.70
CA LEU A 210 6.20 -6.24 -17.34
C LEU A 210 4.69 -6.41 -17.38
N THR A 211 4.00 -6.07 -16.28
CA THR A 211 2.58 -6.43 -16.09
C THR A 211 1.60 -5.46 -16.74
N GLY A 212 2.09 -4.34 -17.24
CA GLY A 212 1.30 -3.33 -17.94
C GLY A 212 0.13 -2.81 -17.08
N THR A 213 -1.10 -2.92 -17.62
CA THR A 213 -2.30 -2.46 -16.93
C THR A 213 -2.87 -3.46 -15.92
N THR A 214 -2.34 -4.67 -15.85
CA THR A 214 -2.93 -5.77 -15.09
C THR A 214 -2.70 -5.65 -13.58
N SER A 215 -1.52 -5.15 -13.15
CA SER A 215 -1.24 -4.97 -11.72
C SER A 215 -2.14 -3.95 -11.06
N GLU A 216 -2.45 -4.15 -9.77
CA GLU A 216 -3.15 -3.19 -8.90
C GLU A 216 -2.31 -1.92 -8.72
N ALA A 217 -1.02 -2.11 -8.43
CA ALA A 217 -0.05 -1.04 -8.26
C ALA A 217 1.24 -1.35 -9.02
N MET A 218 1.90 -0.30 -9.50
CA MET A 218 3.22 -0.35 -10.11
C MET A 218 4.11 0.71 -9.48
N ILE A 219 5.23 0.28 -8.96
CA ILE A 219 6.24 1.11 -8.31
C ILE A 219 7.50 1.09 -9.16
N LEU A 220 8.02 2.26 -9.47
CA LEU A 220 9.30 2.41 -10.16
C LEU A 220 10.40 2.70 -9.13
N ALA A 221 11.35 1.78 -9.01
CA ALA A 221 12.58 1.97 -8.24
C ALA A 221 13.65 2.59 -9.15
N HIS A 222 14.14 3.76 -8.79
CA HIS A 222 15.11 4.49 -9.62
C HIS A 222 16.13 5.27 -8.79
N ALA A 223 17.18 5.74 -9.46
CA ALA A 223 18.24 6.57 -8.88
C ALA A 223 18.85 5.98 -7.60
N PRO A 224 19.33 4.73 -7.61
CA PRO A 224 20.03 4.17 -6.46
C PRO A 224 21.31 4.98 -6.18
N ARG A 225 21.49 5.36 -4.91
CA ARG A 225 22.64 6.15 -4.46
C ARG A 225 23.34 5.44 -3.30
N PRO A 226 24.60 5.00 -3.46
CA PRO A 226 25.35 4.44 -2.36
C PRO A 226 25.68 5.54 -1.35
N ARG A 227 25.53 5.23 -0.08
CA ARG A 227 25.95 6.07 1.05
C ARG A 227 27.22 5.48 1.64
N TRP A 228 28.24 6.30 1.74
CA TRP A 228 29.55 5.91 2.23
C TRP A 228 29.83 6.56 3.58
N LEU A 229 30.37 5.78 4.51
CA LEU A 229 30.95 6.27 5.77
C LEU A 229 32.46 6.45 5.58
N GLY A 230 33.01 7.42 6.30
CA GLY A 230 34.44 7.78 6.25
C GLY A 230 34.68 9.18 5.69
N ARG A 231 35.71 9.85 6.20
CA ARG A 231 36.12 11.21 5.78
C ARG A 231 37.62 11.21 5.41
N GLY A 232 37.98 12.11 4.50
CA GLY A 232 39.39 12.30 4.10
C GLY A 232 39.95 11.11 3.32
N ASN A 233 41.18 10.73 3.61
CA ASN A 233 41.92 9.64 2.95
C ASN A 233 41.70 8.26 3.60
N ALA A 234 40.86 8.17 4.63
CA ALA A 234 40.54 6.90 5.27
C ALA A 234 39.71 5.99 4.30
N PRO A 235 39.85 4.67 4.44
CA PRO A 235 39.00 3.74 3.71
C PRO A 235 37.51 4.05 3.94
N ARG A 236 36.72 4.05 2.88
CA ARG A 236 35.29 4.30 2.95
C ARG A 236 34.52 2.98 3.01
N VAL A 237 33.61 2.88 3.95
CA VAL A 237 32.71 1.72 4.10
C VAL A 237 31.35 2.07 3.51
N LEU A 238 30.75 1.13 2.77
CA LEU A 238 29.40 1.30 2.26
C LEU A 238 28.39 1.22 3.42
N ALA A 239 27.76 2.34 3.75
CA ALA A 239 26.74 2.38 4.80
C ALA A 239 25.40 1.79 4.35
N GLY A 240 25.11 1.84 3.06
CA GLY A 240 23.86 1.37 2.50
C GLY A 240 23.55 1.99 1.16
N ILE A 241 22.35 1.66 0.65
CA ILE A 241 21.86 2.15 -0.64
C ILE A 241 20.53 2.85 -0.43
N GLU A 242 20.48 4.11 -0.85
CA GLU A 242 19.26 4.90 -0.92
C GLU A 242 18.63 4.77 -2.30
N THR A 243 17.35 4.46 -2.38
CA THR A 243 16.62 4.33 -3.65
C THR A 243 15.32 5.11 -3.59
N ARG A 244 15.02 5.84 -4.65
CA ARG A 244 13.73 6.52 -4.78
C ARG A 244 12.70 5.55 -5.36
N LEU A 245 11.56 5.45 -4.70
CA LEU A 245 10.38 4.71 -5.15
C LEU A 245 9.32 5.69 -5.61
N LYS A 246 8.80 5.52 -6.81
CA LYS A 246 7.73 6.33 -7.37
C LYS A 246 6.53 5.44 -7.71
N LEU A 247 5.36 5.83 -7.26
CA LEU A 247 4.11 5.18 -7.61
C LEU A 247 3.70 5.63 -9.02
N GLU A 248 3.96 4.77 -10.01
CA GLU A 248 3.61 5.07 -11.41
C GLU A 248 2.14 4.78 -11.70
N LYS A 249 1.58 3.78 -11.00
CA LYS A 249 0.19 3.35 -11.17
C LYS A 249 -0.35 2.80 -9.87
N HIS A 250 -1.61 3.10 -9.58
CA HIS A 250 -2.40 2.45 -8.54
C HIS A 250 -3.89 2.61 -8.89
N ARG A 251 -4.70 1.57 -8.68
CA ARG A 251 -6.13 1.64 -9.02
C ARG A 251 -6.94 2.55 -8.10
N ARG A 252 -6.52 2.70 -6.84
CA ARG A 252 -7.25 3.46 -5.80
C ARG A 252 -6.54 4.74 -5.36
N LEU A 253 -5.21 4.81 -5.47
CA LEU A 253 -4.40 5.95 -5.03
C LEU A 253 -3.98 6.80 -6.23
N ARG A 254 -3.68 8.07 -5.97
CA ARG A 254 -3.16 8.97 -7.02
C ARG A 254 -1.73 8.60 -7.38
N PRO A 255 -1.42 8.36 -8.66
CA PRO A 255 -0.07 8.11 -9.13
C PRO A 255 0.81 9.37 -9.02
N GLY A 256 2.13 9.18 -9.16
CA GLY A 256 3.10 10.28 -9.15
C GLY A 256 3.71 10.58 -7.78
N GLN A 257 3.17 10.01 -6.70
CA GLN A 257 3.79 10.10 -5.37
C GLN A 257 5.13 9.38 -5.35
N SER A 258 6.08 9.90 -4.60
CA SER A 258 7.40 9.29 -4.47
C SER A 258 7.89 9.35 -3.03
N THR A 259 8.66 8.33 -2.66
CA THR A 259 9.32 8.24 -1.36
C THR A 259 10.75 7.75 -1.56
N THR A 260 11.57 7.87 -0.53
CA THR A 260 12.93 7.36 -0.54
C THR A 260 13.06 6.29 0.52
N VAL A 261 13.65 5.16 0.15
CA VAL A 261 13.99 4.07 1.06
C VAL A 261 15.50 3.97 1.17
N PHE A 262 15.98 3.67 2.37
CA PHE A 262 17.39 3.42 2.63
C PHE A 262 17.54 2.02 3.22
N PHE A 263 18.34 1.20 2.57
CA PHE A 263 18.73 -0.11 3.07
C PHE A 263 20.14 -0.03 3.56
N GLN A 264 20.31 -0.23 4.86
CA GLN A 264 21.61 -0.19 5.52
C GLN A 264 22.37 -1.49 5.25
N CYS A 265 23.68 -1.38 5.04
CA CYS A 265 24.59 -2.51 5.06
C CYS A 265 25.23 -2.54 6.45
N GLU A 266 25.04 -3.62 7.19
CA GLU A 266 25.79 -3.85 8.43
C GLU A 266 27.17 -4.43 8.12
N GLU A 267 28.14 -4.06 8.93
CA GLU A 267 29.50 -4.55 8.77
C GLU A 267 29.56 -6.08 8.92
N ALA A 268 30.00 -6.74 7.88
CA ALA A 268 30.54 -8.09 7.82
C ALA A 268 29.67 -9.30 8.25
N VAL A 269 28.45 -9.11 8.79
CA VAL A 269 27.56 -10.23 9.13
C VAL A 269 26.12 -9.84 8.86
N GLY A 270 25.69 -10.00 7.63
CA GLY A 270 24.27 -9.89 7.24
C GLY A 270 23.75 -8.46 7.10
N CYS A 271 23.09 -8.19 5.99
CA CYS A 271 22.41 -6.91 5.77
C CYS A 271 21.10 -6.91 6.57
N GLN A 272 21.07 -6.26 7.73
CA GLN A 272 19.79 -6.01 8.40
C GLN A 272 19.00 -4.96 7.62
N LEU A 273 17.79 -5.31 7.27
CA LEU A 273 16.86 -4.47 6.51
C LEU A 273 16.15 -3.50 7.44
N SER A 274 16.83 -2.48 7.94
CA SER A 274 16.18 -1.36 8.59
C SER A 274 15.88 -0.26 7.56
N ALA A 275 14.61 -0.12 7.20
CA ALA A 275 14.16 0.94 6.31
C ALA A 275 13.87 2.21 7.12
N VAL A 276 14.77 3.18 7.07
CA VAL A 276 14.53 4.53 7.56
C VAL A 276 14.07 5.38 6.39
N GLY A 277 12.81 5.80 6.38
CA GLY A 277 12.24 6.56 5.28
C GLY A 277 11.92 8.00 5.65
N SER A 278 12.25 8.90 4.73
CA SER A 278 11.76 10.28 4.74
C SER A 278 10.76 10.46 3.62
N MET A 279 9.51 10.78 3.97
CA MET A 279 8.44 11.05 3.00
C MET A 279 8.62 12.47 2.45
N VAL A 280 9.01 12.58 1.18
CA VAL A 280 9.04 13.87 0.48
C VAL A 280 7.72 14.07 -0.23
N ILE A 281 6.90 14.98 0.29
CA ILE A 281 5.70 15.47 -0.41
C ILE A 281 6.19 16.32 -1.60
N PRO A 282 5.81 16.04 -2.85
CA PRO A 282 6.20 16.88 -3.97
C PRO A 282 5.61 18.28 -3.78
N ARG A 283 6.46 19.31 -3.74
CA ARG A 283 6.01 20.70 -3.87
C ARG A 283 5.29 20.84 -5.21
N ALA A 284 4.09 21.40 -5.19
CA ALA A 284 3.37 21.78 -6.38
C ALA A 284 4.29 22.67 -7.24
N ASP A 285 4.49 22.26 -8.51
CA ASP A 285 5.31 23.00 -9.48
C ASP A 285 4.57 24.28 -9.86
N THR A 286 4.85 25.37 -9.12
CA THR A 286 4.40 26.71 -9.45
C THR A 286 5.24 27.25 -10.61
N ARG A 287 5.09 26.71 -11.80
CA ARG A 287 5.52 27.36 -13.02
C ARG A 287 4.52 28.44 -13.36
N GLN A 288 4.82 29.66 -13.00
CA GLN A 288 4.19 30.86 -13.59
C GLN A 288 4.46 30.85 -15.11
N PRO A 289 3.44 31.08 -15.95
CA PRO A 289 3.65 31.27 -17.37
C PRO A 289 4.46 32.57 -17.59
N ARG A 290 5.61 32.43 -18.24
CA ARG A 290 6.38 33.56 -18.73
C ARG A 290 5.52 34.37 -19.72
N ALA A 291 5.19 35.57 -19.35
CA ALA A 291 4.61 36.58 -20.26
C ALA A 291 5.60 36.87 -21.38
N THR A 292 5.24 36.53 -22.61
CA THR A 292 5.95 36.95 -23.82
C THR A 292 5.63 38.42 -24.04
N ALA A 293 6.53 39.31 -23.67
CA ALA A 293 6.51 40.71 -24.13
C ALA A 293 6.89 40.72 -25.61
N LYS A 294 5.93 41.04 -26.48
CA LYS A 294 6.20 41.53 -27.84
C LYS A 294 6.71 42.94 -27.72
N ALA A 295 7.94 43.18 -28.14
CA ALA A 295 8.42 44.54 -28.46
C ALA A 295 8.11 44.81 -29.95
N SER A 296 7.55 45.98 -30.15
CA SER A 296 7.32 46.61 -31.47
C SER A 296 8.60 47.06 -32.10
#